data_5a6bad75f8b6204045647b67a3d05d2a
#
_entry.id   5a6bad75f8b6204045647b67a3d05d2a
#
_cell.length_a   1.000
_cell.length_b   1.000
_cell.length_c   1.000
_cell.angle_alpha   90.00
_cell.angle_beta   90.00
_cell.angle_gamma   90.00
#
_symmetry.space_group_name_H-M   'P 1'
#
loop_
_entity.id
_entity.type
_entity.pdbx_description
1 polymer ?
#
loop_
_entity_poly.entity_id
_entity_poly.type
_entity_poly.pdbx_seq_one_letter_code
_entity_poly.pdbx_strand_id
1 'polypeptide(L)'
;MSKTTNWVGQNLTLTIEKVAHGGIFVARHDGRVVFVSHVLPGEKVLAQVYEDRGGSFCRAEPIQIIEPSGDRVPQVWKQAGPQGAGGAEFGHIKLARQRELKADVLEEALDRMAGIKLRPVVEAAPGDDEANGLGYRTRLQLHVDEAGTVGPYRERSHEVIKVKDLPLAVEDLRELEMHNKNFQNVKKIELAASSTGQVQWKIDSKLKGDER
;
A
#
# COMPACT_ATOMS: atom_id res chain seq x y z
N MET A 1 14.22 0.46 -35.27
CA MET A 1 13.72 0.21 -33.91
C MET A 1 14.19 1.37 -33.04
N SER A 2 13.28 2.26 -32.64
CA SER A 2 13.61 3.37 -31.72
C SER A 2 14.04 2.76 -30.39
N LYS A 3 15.26 3.07 -29.93
CA LYS A 3 15.69 2.73 -28.57
C LYS A 3 14.76 3.45 -27.59
N THR A 4 13.87 2.72 -26.96
CA THR A 4 13.05 3.29 -25.90
C THR A 4 13.98 3.76 -24.79
N THR A 5 14.04 5.06 -24.54
CA THR A 5 14.93 5.66 -23.55
C THR A 5 14.51 5.16 -22.16
N ASN A 6 15.46 4.66 -21.39
CA ASN A 6 15.23 4.29 -19.98
C ASN A 6 15.12 5.58 -19.14
N TRP A 7 14.06 5.69 -18.34
CA TRP A 7 13.76 6.87 -17.53
C TRP A 7 14.11 6.71 -16.03
N VAL A 8 14.70 5.61 -15.63
CA VAL A 8 15.08 5.41 -14.20
C VAL A 8 15.90 6.59 -13.69
N GLY A 9 15.48 7.14 -12.55
CA GLY A 9 16.07 8.32 -11.93
C GLY A 9 15.56 9.67 -12.46
N GLN A 10 14.81 9.70 -13.57
CA GLN A 10 14.23 10.94 -14.08
C GLN A 10 13.03 11.38 -13.24
N ASN A 11 12.88 12.70 -13.12
CA ASN A 11 11.74 13.34 -12.49
C ASN A 11 10.77 13.80 -13.58
N LEU A 12 9.53 13.34 -13.49
CA LEU A 12 8.45 13.64 -14.42
C LEU A 12 7.37 14.45 -13.74
N THR A 13 6.89 15.51 -14.40
CA THR A 13 5.65 16.19 -14.01
C THR A 13 4.48 15.48 -14.67
N LEU A 14 3.58 14.93 -13.85
CA LEU A 14 2.51 14.05 -14.30
C LEU A 14 1.16 14.58 -13.82
N THR A 15 0.14 14.44 -14.66
CA THR A 15 -1.27 14.54 -14.25
C THR A 15 -1.83 13.13 -14.10
N ILE A 16 -2.40 12.83 -12.96
CA ILE A 16 -2.92 11.49 -12.65
C ILE A 16 -4.32 11.34 -13.27
N GLU A 17 -4.48 10.31 -14.09
CA GLU A 17 -5.71 10.10 -14.88
C GLU A 17 -6.75 9.25 -14.13
N LYS A 18 -6.34 8.08 -13.64
CA LYS A 18 -7.26 7.10 -13.03
C LYS A 18 -6.55 6.17 -12.08
N VAL A 19 -7.36 5.44 -11.29
CA VAL A 19 -6.90 4.30 -10.50
C VAL A 19 -6.76 3.05 -11.38
N ALA A 20 -5.84 2.17 -11.01
CA ALA A 20 -5.69 0.83 -11.59
C ALA A 20 -5.78 -0.23 -10.49
N HIS A 21 -5.84 -1.51 -10.88
CA HIS A 21 -5.86 -2.63 -9.95
C HIS A 21 -4.64 -2.60 -9.01
N GLY A 22 -4.85 -2.98 -7.75
CA GLY A 22 -3.80 -3.04 -6.73
C GLY A 22 -3.48 -1.70 -6.05
N GLY A 23 -4.35 -0.67 -6.21
CA GLY A 23 -4.17 0.61 -5.52
C GLY A 23 -3.07 1.50 -6.12
N ILE A 24 -2.71 1.25 -7.37
CA ILE A 24 -1.78 2.08 -8.14
C ILE A 24 -2.56 2.99 -9.09
N PHE A 25 -1.97 4.09 -9.49
CA PHE A 25 -2.61 5.09 -10.35
C PHE A 25 -1.89 5.22 -11.68
N VAL A 26 -2.60 5.69 -12.69
CA VAL A 26 -2.13 5.81 -14.07
C VAL A 26 -1.97 7.28 -14.45
N ALA A 27 -0.82 7.58 -15.02
CA ALA A 27 -0.55 8.80 -15.76
C ALA A 27 0.05 8.44 -17.14
N ARG A 28 0.17 9.42 -18.03
CA ARG A 28 0.85 9.27 -19.32
C ARG A 28 1.93 10.32 -19.47
N HIS A 29 3.04 9.92 -20.07
CA HIS A 29 4.13 10.80 -20.41
C HIS A 29 4.79 10.29 -21.70
N ASP A 30 4.95 11.18 -22.71
CA ASP A 30 5.54 10.87 -24.01
C ASP A 30 5.02 9.56 -24.65
N GLY A 31 3.69 9.35 -24.57
CA GLY A 31 3.02 8.18 -25.16
C GLY A 31 3.15 6.89 -24.35
N ARG A 32 3.86 6.88 -23.22
CA ARG A 32 4.01 5.72 -22.33
C ARG A 32 3.12 5.86 -21.08
N VAL A 33 2.73 4.73 -20.53
CA VAL A 33 2.02 4.66 -19.26
C VAL A 33 3.03 4.80 -18.11
N VAL A 34 2.70 5.63 -17.13
CA VAL A 34 3.46 5.74 -15.88
C VAL A 34 2.54 5.32 -14.74
N PHE A 35 2.91 4.24 -14.06
CA PHE A 35 2.23 3.80 -12.85
C PHE A 35 2.81 4.55 -11.65
N VAL A 36 1.95 5.22 -10.89
CA VAL A 36 2.35 6.03 -9.72
C VAL A 36 1.57 5.57 -8.50
N SER A 37 2.24 5.33 -7.38
CA SER A 37 1.62 5.03 -6.09
C SER A 37 1.40 6.30 -5.26
N HIS A 38 0.54 6.22 -4.23
CA HIS A 38 0.32 7.30 -3.24
C HIS A 38 -0.15 8.66 -3.82
N VAL A 39 -0.89 8.63 -4.91
CA VAL A 39 -1.48 9.79 -5.58
C VAL A 39 -2.98 9.61 -5.77
N LEU A 40 -3.69 10.61 -6.31
CA LEU A 40 -5.12 10.53 -6.68
C LEU A 40 -5.37 11.02 -8.10
N PRO A 41 -6.45 10.53 -8.75
CA PRO A 41 -6.89 11.09 -10.03
C PRO A 41 -7.15 12.59 -9.93
N GLY A 42 -6.71 13.33 -10.95
CA GLY A 42 -6.79 14.79 -11.04
C GLY A 42 -5.63 15.53 -10.39
N GLU A 43 -4.78 14.86 -9.62
CA GLU A 43 -3.59 15.52 -9.06
C GLU A 43 -2.53 15.77 -10.11
N LYS A 44 -1.79 16.88 -9.94
CA LYS A 44 -0.53 17.13 -10.64
C LYS A 44 0.62 16.91 -9.69
N VAL A 45 1.57 16.07 -10.08
CA VAL A 45 2.65 15.62 -9.21
C VAL A 45 4.00 15.70 -9.90
N LEU A 46 5.05 15.90 -9.12
CA LEU A 46 6.42 15.60 -9.52
C LEU A 46 6.75 14.21 -9.00
N ALA A 47 7.07 13.27 -9.89
CA ALA A 47 7.35 11.88 -9.54
C ALA A 47 8.68 11.42 -10.13
N GLN A 48 9.43 10.61 -9.38
CA GLN A 48 10.68 10.01 -9.84
C GLN A 48 10.42 8.59 -10.33
N VAL A 49 10.93 8.27 -11.51
CA VAL A 49 10.88 6.91 -12.06
C VAL A 49 11.89 6.03 -11.32
N TYR A 50 11.40 4.95 -10.71
CA TYR A 50 12.25 3.98 -10.00
C TYR A 50 12.40 2.65 -10.74
N GLU A 51 11.49 2.32 -11.65
CA GLU A 51 11.56 1.11 -12.48
C GLU A 51 11.16 1.42 -13.92
N ASP A 52 12.03 1.09 -14.87
CA ASP A 52 11.78 1.17 -16.30
C ASP A 52 12.58 0.10 -17.03
N ARG A 53 11.88 -0.81 -17.68
CA ARG A 53 12.48 -1.89 -18.49
C ARG A 53 12.49 -1.58 -19.98
N GLY A 54 12.25 -0.32 -20.37
CA GLY A 54 12.24 0.11 -21.77
C GLY A 54 11.00 -0.33 -22.55
N GLY A 55 9.92 -0.76 -21.90
CA GLY A 55 8.67 -1.18 -22.50
C GLY A 55 7.64 -0.06 -22.61
N SER A 56 6.36 -0.43 -22.75
CA SER A 56 5.21 0.49 -22.87
C SER A 56 4.85 1.22 -21.58
N PHE A 57 5.45 0.85 -20.46
CA PHE A 57 5.19 1.47 -19.16
C PHE A 57 6.46 1.59 -18.32
N CYS A 58 6.41 2.45 -17.31
CA CYS A 58 7.35 2.54 -16.22
C CYS A 58 6.61 2.75 -14.89
N ARG A 59 7.35 2.75 -13.78
CA ARG A 59 6.82 2.97 -12.43
C ARG A 59 7.54 4.14 -11.79
N ALA A 60 6.77 4.99 -11.13
CA ALA A 60 7.29 6.18 -10.46
C ALA A 60 6.69 6.35 -9.06
N GLU A 61 7.35 7.12 -8.23
CA GLU A 61 6.94 7.46 -6.88
C GLU A 61 6.89 8.99 -6.74
N PRO A 62 5.86 9.57 -6.11
CA PRO A 62 5.73 11.00 -5.99
C PRO A 62 6.81 11.57 -5.04
N ILE A 63 7.49 12.61 -5.51
CA ILE A 63 8.40 13.42 -4.71
C ILE A 63 7.64 14.61 -4.13
N GLN A 64 6.69 15.16 -4.91
CA GLN A 64 5.92 16.33 -4.53
C GLN A 64 4.52 16.28 -5.16
N ILE A 65 3.52 16.61 -4.38
CA ILE A 65 2.16 16.90 -4.88
C ILE A 65 2.12 18.40 -5.18
N ILE A 66 2.02 18.75 -6.47
CA ILE A 66 2.03 20.13 -6.95
C ILE A 66 0.64 20.73 -6.80
N GLU A 67 -0.38 20.02 -7.31
CA GLU A 67 -1.78 20.37 -7.21
C GLU A 67 -2.55 19.21 -6.58
N PRO A 68 -2.88 19.28 -5.27
CA PRO A 68 -3.53 18.19 -4.57
C PRO A 68 -5.03 18.10 -4.94
N SER A 69 -5.57 16.89 -4.92
CA SER A 69 -7.01 16.65 -4.97
C SER A 69 -7.69 17.13 -3.68
N GLY A 70 -8.94 17.61 -3.80
CA GLY A 70 -9.79 17.90 -2.63
C GLY A 70 -10.10 16.67 -1.76
N ASP A 71 -9.83 15.46 -2.25
CA ASP A 71 -10.03 14.20 -1.53
C ASP A 71 -8.76 13.66 -0.88
N ARG A 72 -7.64 14.38 -0.99
CA ARG A 72 -6.42 14.07 -0.26
C ARG A 72 -6.54 14.45 1.21
N VAL A 73 -6.14 13.54 2.07
CA VAL A 73 -6.03 13.75 3.53
C VAL A 73 -4.63 13.37 4.01
N PRO A 74 -4.21 13.77 5.20
CA PRO A 74 -2.99 13.25 5.82
C PRO A 74 -3.03 11.72 5.88
N GLN A 75 -1.89 11.07 5.66
CA GLN A 75 -1.78 9.62 5.73
C GLN A 75 -2.21 9.12 7.13
N VAL A 76 -3.22 8.24 7.18
CA VAL A 76 -3.81 7.72 8.43
C VAL A 76 -2.81 6.90 9.24
N TRP A 77 -1.86 6.27 8.60
CA TRP A 77 -0.74 5.58 9.23
C TRP A 77 0.56 6.28 8.84
N LYS A 78 1.12 7.09 9.74
CA LYS A 78 2.26 7.96 9.46
C LYS A 78 3.52 7.23 8.95
N GLN A 79 3.72 5.98 9.35
CA GLN A 79 4.83 5.16 8.88
C GLN A 79 4.58 4.46 7.54
N ALA A 80 3.34 4.51 7.02
CA ALA A 80 3.01 4.06 5.68
C ALA A 80 3.06 5.23 4.68
N GLY A 81 3.15 4.94 3.42
CA GLY A 81 3.27 5.95 2.37
C GLY A 81 4.53 5.72 1.53
N PRO A 82 4.93 6.66 0.70
CA PRO A 82 6.12 6.51 -0.13
C PRO A 82 7.33 6.07 0.70
N GLN A 83 7.95 4.94 0.32
CA GLN A 83 9.10 4.33 1.03
C GLN A 83 8.82 3.94 2.49
N GLY A 84 7.58 3.95 2.92
CA GLY A 84 7.15 3.53 4.25
C GLY A 84 6.70 2.06 4.30
N ALA A 85 5.96 1.71 5.36
CA ALA A 85 5.32 0.41 5.50
C ALA A 85 4.25 0.22 4.43
N GLY A 86 4.22 -0.96 3.80
CA GLY A 86 3.16 -1.33 2.87
C GLY A 86 1.83 -1.61 3.57
N GLY A 87 0.76 -1.64 2.78
CA GLY A 87 -0.56 -2.08 3.22
C GLY A 87 -1.54 -0.96 3.60
N ALA A 88 -1.17 0.31 3.38
CA ALA A 88 -2.06 1.46 3.53
C ALA A 88 -2.02 2.36 2.27
N GLU A 89 -2.10 1.75 1.10
CA GLU A 89 -1.93 2.38 -0.21
C GLU A 89 -2.94 3.52 -0.43
N PHE A 90 -4.14 3.43 0.17
CA PHE A 90 -5.20 4.44 0.11
C PHE A 90 -5.30 5.29 1.38
N GLY A 91 -4.40 5.14 2.34
CA GLY A 91 -4.47 5.85 3.63
C GLY A 91 -4.38 7.38 3.55
N HIS A 92 -4.04 7.94 2.40
CA HIS A 92 -3.99 9.37 2.10
C HIS A 92 -5.25 9.89 1.40
N ILE A 93 -6.31 9.07 1.28
CA ILE A 93 -7.53 9.35 0.53
C ILE A 93 -8.73 9.35 1.48
N LYS A 94 -9.66 10.29 1.34
CA LYS A 94 -10.95 10.27 2.06
C LYS A 94 -11.67 8.94 1.87
N LEU A 95 -12.24 8.37 2.94
CA LEU A 95 -12.83 7.04 2.94
C LEU A 95 -13.93 6.86 1.87
N ALA A 96 -14.81 7.86 1.71
CA ALA A 96 -15.83 7.83 0.65
C ALA A 96 -15.18 7.71 -0.75
N ARG A 97 -14.10 8.48 -1.01
CA ARG A 97 -13.40 8.43 -2.30
C ARG A 97 -12.68 7.10 -2.51
N GLN A 98 -12.17 6.46 -1.45
CA GLN A 98 -11.61 5.10 -1.56
C GLN A 98 -12.62 4.10 -2.10
N ARG A 99 -13.89 4.17 -1.65
CA ARG A 99 -14.99 3.30 -2.12
C ARG A 99 -15.31 3.54 -3.59
N GLU A 100 -15.37 4.80 -4.02
CA GLU A 100 -15.57 5.15 -5.43
C GLU A 100 -14.42 4.62 -6.31
N LEU A 101 -13.17 4.79 -5.90
CA LEU A 101 -12.01 4.27 -6.64
C LEU A 101 -12.03 2.74 -6.75
N LYS A 102 -12.49 2.03 -5.70
CA LYS A 102 -12.70 0.58 -5.77
C LYS A 102 -13.82 0.21 -6.75
N ALA A 103 -14.90 0.99 -6.79
CA ALA A 103 -15.97 0.82 -7.78
C ALA A 103 -15.46 1.05 -9.21
N ASP A 104 -14.63 2.08 -9.43
CA ASP A 104 -14.01 2.36 -10.74
C ASP A 104 -13.15 1.18 -11.24
N VAL A 105 -12.35 0.56 -10.34
CA VAL A 105 -11.54 -0.63 -10.68
C VAL A 105 -12.42 -1.82 -11.04
N LEU A 106 -13.50 -2.06 -10.30
CA LEU A 106 -14.42 -3.18 -10.57
C LEU A 106 -15.19 -2.96 -11.87
N GLU A 107 -15.67 -1.75 -12.14
CA GLU A 107 -16.35 -1.37 -13.39
C GLU A 107 -15.43 -1.63 -14.60
N GLU A 108 -14.18 -1.14 -14.55
CA GLU A 108 -13.20 -1.37 -15.62
C GLU A 108 -12.90 -2.87 -15.80
N ALA A 109 -12.80 -3.63 -14.72
CA ALA A 109 -12.55 -5.07 -14.79
C ALA A 109 -13.74 -5.83 -15.40
N LEU A 110 -14.96 -5.50 -15.02
CA LEU A 110 -16.20 -6.11 -15.56
C LEU A 110 -16.35 -5.82 -17.06
N ASP A 111 -16.16 -4.58 -17.47
CA ASP A 111 -16.25 -4.20 -18.88
C ASP A 111 -15.16 -4.89 -19.71
N ARG A 112 -13.90 -4.80 -19.29
CA ARG A 112 -12.77 -5.32 -20.08
C ARG A 112 -12.69 -6.83 -20.14
N MET A 113 -13.03 -7.55 -19.02
CA MET A 113 -12.87 -9.01 -18.95
C MET A 113 -14.13 -9.76 -19.36
N ALA A 114 -15.31 -9.19 -19.15
CA ALA A 114 -16.58 -9.84 -19.37
C ALA A 114 -17.55 -9.07 -20.31
N GLY A 115 -17.22 -7.87 -20.76
CA GLY A 115 -18.09 -7.02 -21.55
C GLY A 115 -19.34 -6.54 -20.79
N ILE A 116 -19.31 -6.59 -19.45
CA ILE A 116 -20.42 -6.20 -18.58
C ILE A 116 -20.27 -4.72 -18.22
N LYS A 117 -21.17 -3.90 -18.72
CA LYS A 117 -21.26 -2.46 -18.40
C LYS A 117 -22.10 -2.26 -17.14
N LEU A 118 -21.46 -2.39 -15.99
CA LEU A 118 -22.10 -2.21 -14.69
C LEU A 118 -21.14 -1.47 -13.76
N ARG A 119 -21.61 -0.38 -13.15
CA ARG A 119 -20.90 0.29 -12.07
C ARG A 119 -21.38 -0.28 -10.72
N PRO A 120 -20.58 -1.07 -10.03
CA PRO A 120 -20.94 -1.61 -8.72
C PRO A 120 -20.93 -0.51 -7.65
N VAL A 121 -21.78 -0.65 -6.63
CA VAL A 121 -21.73 0.17 -5.43
C VAL A 121 -20.83 -0.51 -4.41
N VAL A 122 -19.85 0.22 -3.88
CA VAL A 122 -19.00 -0.25 -2.77
C VAL A 122 -19.48 0.43 -1.49
N GLU A 123 -20.11 -0.34 -0.64
CA GLU A 123 -20.68 0.13 0.62
C GLU A 123 -19.66 0.05 1.77
N ALA A 124 -19.92 0.81 2.85
CA ALA A 124 -19.19 0.68 4.09
C ALA A 124 -19.50 -0.67 4.75
N ALA A 125 -18.47 -1.34 5.27
CA ALA A 125 -18.71 -2.42 6.22
C ALA A 125 -19.26 -1.85 7.54
N PRO A 126 -20.02 -2.63 8.33
CA PRO A 126 -20.47 -2.19 9.65
C PRO A 126 -19.29 -1.71 10.53
N GLY A 127 -19.41 -0.49 11.06
CA GLY A 127 -18.37 0.13 11.89
C GLY A 127 -17.21 0.76 11.13
N ASP A 128 -17.17 0.67 9.79
CA ASP A 128 -16.05 1.17 8.97
C ASP A 128 -15.95 2.70 8.99
N ASP A 129 -17.09 3.41 8.95
CA ASP A 129 -17.10 4.86 8.98
C ASP A 129 -16.75 5.41 10.37
N GLU A 130 -17.23 4.80 11.44
CA GLU A 130 -16.94 5.15 12.82
C GLU A 130 -15.45 4.93 13.15
N ALA A 131 -14.88 3.86 12.61
CA ALA A 131 -13.44 3.55 12.75
C ALA A 131 -12.56 4.30 11.74
N ASN A 132 -13.15 5.16 10.89
CA ASN A 132 -12.43 5.87 9.82
C ASN A 132 -11.60 4.92 8.92
N GLY A 133 -12.13 3.72 8.62
CA GLY A 133 -11.48 2.70 7.80
C GLY A 133 -10.28 2.01 8.45
N LEU A 134 -10.14 2.10 9.78
CA LEU A 134 -9.07 1.48 10.56
C LEU A 134 -9.57 0.24 11.32
N GLY A 135 -8.67 -0.48 11.98
CA GLY A 135 -9.04 -1.56 12.89
C GLY A 135 -9.72 -2.78 12.23
N TYR A 136 -9.51 -3.05 10.96
CA TYR A 136 -10.21 -4.11 10.22
C TYR A 136 -9.40 -5.40 10.03
N ARG A 137 -8.06 -5.35 10.18
CA ARG A 137 -7.20 -6.51 9.93
C ARG A 137 -7.21 -7.46 11.10
N THR A 138 -7.75 -8.64 10.88
CA THR A 138 -7.75 -9.75 11.84
C THR A 138 -6.53 -10.65 11.74
N ARG A 139 -5.65 -10.41 10.76
CA ARG A 139 -4.40 -11.15 10.56
C ARG A 139 -3.26 -10.20 10.24
N LEU A 140 -2.12 -10.42 10.88
CA LEU A 140 -0.89 -9.68 10.66
C LEU A 140 0.28 -10.64 10.44
N GLN A 141 1.20 -10.22 9.58
CA GLN A 141 2.52 -10.81 9.47
C GLN A 141 3.54 -9.71 9.75
N LEU A 142 4.33 -9.89 10.80
CA LEU A 142 5.43 -9.02 11.17
C LEU A 142 6.75 -9.76 10.94
N HIS A 143 7.77 -9.01 10.60
CA HIS A 143 9.10 -9.54 10.37
C HIS A 143 10.04 -9.06 11.46
N VAL A 144 11.15 -9.76 11.64
CA VAL A 144 12.14 -9.44 12.66
C VAL A 144 13.48 -9.27 11.99
N ASP A 145 14.13 -8.11 12.19
CA ASP A 145 15.47 -7.84 11.68
C ASP A 145 16.57 -8.55 12.51
N GLU A 146 17.83 -8.30 12.17
CA GLU A 146 18.97 -8.88 12.87
C GLU A 146 19.15 -8.32 14.30
N ALA A 147 18.67 -7.10 14.54
CA ALA A 147 18.69 -6.47 15.86
C ALA A 147 17.52 -6.93 16.75
N GLY A 148 16.61 -7.75 16.22
CA GLY A 148 15.42 -8.21 16.92
C GLY A 148 14.24 -7.23 16.84
N THR A 149 14.32 -6.19 16.00
CA THR A 149 13.24 -5.22 15.82
C THR A 149 12.08 -5.87 15.06
N VAL A 150 10.87 -5.69 15.57
CA VAL A 150 9.64 -6.22 14.96
C VAL A 150 8.92 -5.15 14.18
N GLY A 151 8.51 -5.48 12.96
CA GLY A 151 7.73 -4.56 12.14
C GLY A 151 7.29 -5.14 10.79
N PRO A 152 6.50 -4.39 10.04
CA PRO A 152 6.21 -4.72 8.64
C PRO A 152 7.45 -4.50 7.78
N TYR A 153 7.44 -5.08 6.58
CA TYR A 153 8.42 -4.71 5.58
C TYR A 153 8.13 -3.32 4.99
N ARG A 154 9.20 -2.62 4.64
CA ARG A 154 9.14 -1.47 3.74
C ARG A 154 8.50 -1.89 2.42
N GLU A 155 7.67 -1.03 1.88
CA GLU A 155 7.05 -1.26 0.56
C GLU A 155 8.11 -1.63 -0.47
N ARG A 156 7.88 -2.70 -1.21
CA ARG A 156 8.79 -3.25 -2.24
C ARG A 156 10.20 -3.62 -1.75
N SER A 157 10.35 -3.93 -0.47
CA SER A 157 11.63 -4.28 0.15
C SER A 157 11.43 -5.39 1.19
N HIS A 158 12.54 -5.95 1.66
CA HIS A 158 12.58 -6.85 2.82
C HIS A 158 13.18 -6.18 4.06
N GLU A 159 13.33 -4.86 4.01
CA GLU A 159 13.77 -4.07 5.17
C GLU A 159 12.63 -3.95 6.18
N VAL A 160 12.89 -4.31 7.41
CA VAL A 160 11.92 -4.17 8.53
C VAL A 160 11.83 -2.71 8.95
N ILE A 161 10.63 -2.16 8.99
CA ILE A 161 10.39 -0.80 9.47
C ILE A 161 9.91 -0.86 10.91
N LYS A 162 10.62 -0.15 11.78
CA LYS A 162 10.13 0.11 13.14
C LYS A 162 8.91 1.03 13.08
N VAL A 163 7.79 0.54 13.59
CA VAL A 163 6.52 1.30 13.65
C VAL A 163 6.18 1.65 15.10
N LYS A 164 5.34 2.66 15.28
CA LYS A 164 4.85 3.09 16.60
C LYS A 164 3.50 2.46 16.93
N ASP A 165 2.76 2.05 15.92
CA ASP A 165 1.43 1.46 16.03
C ASP A 165 1.11 0.67 14.76
N LEU A 166 0.09 -0.18 14.83
CA LEU A 166 -0.44 -0.99 13.75
C LEU A 166 -1.93 -0.65 13.54
N PRO A 167 -2.27 0.58 13.11
CA PRO A 167 -3.64 1.10 13.17
C PRO A 167 -4.64 0.35 12.30
N LEU A 168 -4.18 -0.43 11.33
CA LEU A 168 -5.06 -1.25 10.49
C LEU A 168 -5.52 -2.54 11.17
N ALA A 169 -4.83 -2.97 12.24
CA ALA A 169 -5.17 -4.19 12.97
C ALA A 169 -6.33 -3.96 13.93
N VAL A 170 -7.12 -5.01 14.16
CA VAL A 170 -8.12 -5.03 15.23
C VAL A 170 -7.46 -4.82 16.61
N GLU A 171 -8.23 -4.31 17.57
CA GLU A 171 -7.76 -3.95 18.91
C GLU A 171 -6.99 -5.10 19.57
N ASP A 172 -7.57 -6.31 19.58
CA ASP A 172 -6.96 -7.51 20.19
C ASP A 172 -5.51 -7.78 19.72
N LEU A 173 -5.20 -7.46 18.44
CA LEU A 173 -3.85 -7.60 17.91
C LEU A 173 -2.96 -6.41 18.23
N ARG A 174 -3.52 -5.21 18.35
CA ARG A 174 -2.77 -3.99 18.71
C ARG A 174 -2.33 -4.03 20.17
N GLU A 175 -3.19 -4.48 21.08
CA GLU A 175 -2.91 -4.62 22.52
C GLU A 175 -1.75 -5.58 22.82
N LEU A 176 -1.41 -6.50 21.92
CA LEU A 176 -0.23 -7.34 22.07
C LEU A 176 1.07 -6.55 22.01
N GLU A 177 1.06 -5.35 21.43
CA GLU A 177 2.22 -4.45 21.27
C GLU A 177 3.46 -5.16 20.69
N MET A 178 3.28 -6.10 19.80
CA MET A 178 4.38 -6.93 19.27
C MET A 178 5.47 -6.09 18.62
N HIS A 179 5.13 -4.94 18.04
CA HIS A 179 6.07 -3.99 17.44
C HIS A 179 6.98 -3.29 18.48
N ASN A 180 6.63 -3.34 19.77
CA ASN A 180 7.44 -2.80 20.87
C ASN A 180 8.34 -3.86 21.53
N LYS A 181 8.21 -5.14 21.13
CA LYS A 181 8.99 -6.24 21.68
C LYS A 181 10.25 -6.47 20.85
N ASN A 182 11.24 -7.14 21.46
CA ASN A 182 12.47 -7.55 20.79
C ASN A 182 12.55 -9.07 20.80
N PHE A 183 12.81 -9.66 19.65
CA PHE A 183 12.91 -11.11 19.49
C PHE A 183 14.25 -11.49 18.88
N GLN A 184 15.01 -12.33 19.58
CA GLN A 184 16.24 -12.90 19.05
C GLN A 184 15.99 -14.23 18.34
N ASN A 185 16.70 -14.47 17.23
CA ASN A 185 16.58 -15.71 16.46
C ASN A 185 15.18 -16.00 15.88
N VAL A 186 14.37 -14.97 15.72
CA VAL A 186 13.06 -15.03 15.06
C VAL A 186 13.17 -14.39 13.69
N LYS A 187 12.48 -14.95 12.70
CA LYS A 187 12.42 -14.44 11.32
C LYS A 187 11.10 -13.72 11.07
N LYS A 188 10.01 -14.28 11.59
CA LYS A 188 8.64 -13.83 11.28
C LYS A 188 7.70 -14.21 12.43
N ILE A 189 6.70 -13.35 12.63
CA ILE A 189 5.61 -13.55 13.58
C ILE A 189 4.29 -13.41 12.81
N GLU A 190 3.45 -14.43 12.85
CA GLU A 190 2.10 -14.41 12.31
C GLU A 190 1.10 -14.33 13.47
N LEU A 191 0.15 -13.40 13.36
CA LEU A 191 -0.89 -13.14 14.36
C LEU A 191 -2.25 -13.27 13.72
N ALA A 192 -3.21 -13.83 14.43
CA ALA A 192 -4.60 -13.91 14.02
C ALA A 192 -5.54 -13.72 15.20
N ALA A 193 -6.54 -12.85 15.04
CA ALA A 193 -7.64 -12.68 15.97
C ALA A 193 -8.92 -13.31 15.39
N SER A 194 -9.64 -14.07 16.22
CA SER A 194 -10.95 -14.62 15.88
C SER A 194 -12.07 -13.61 16.17
N SER A 195 -13.28 -13.85 15.65
CA SER A 195 -14.47 -13.07 16.00
C SER A 195 -14.92 -13.23 17.46
N THR A 196 -14.35 -14.18 18.19
CA THR A 196 -14.63 -14.43 19.63
C THR A 196 -13.56 -13.83 20.55
N GLY A 197 -12.66 -12.97 20.02
CA GLY A 197 -11.60 -12.31 20.79
C GLY A 197 -10.40 -13.21 21.11
N GLN A 198 -10.37 -14.45 20.60
CA GLN A 198 -9.20 -15.31 20.78
C GLN A 198 -8.08 -14.90 19.83
N VAL A 199 -6.88 -14.71 20.36
CA VAL A 199 -5.68 -14.42 19.59
C VAL A 199 -4.80 -15.66 19.51
N GLN A 200 -4.38 -15.99 18.30
CA GLN A 200 -3.38 -17.02 18.02
C GLN A 200 -2.16 -16.38 17.35
N TRP A 201 -1.01 -16.95 17.62
CA TRP A 201 0.26 -16.51 17.05
C TRP A 201 1.19 -17.67 16.77
N LYS A 202 1.99 -17.49 15.73
CA LYS A 202 3.01 -18.43 15.29
C LYS A 202 4.32 -17.67 15.09
N ILE A 203 5.41 -18.24 15.62
CA ILE A 203 6.76 -17.71 15.45
C ILE A 203 7.56 -18.66 14.57
N ASP A 204 8.12 -18.11 13.48
CA ASP A 204 9.11 -18.82 12.68
C ASP A 204 10.52 -18.41 13.13
N SER A 205 11.27 -19.35 13.65
CA SER A 205 12.65 -19.15 14.12
C SER A 205 13.65 -19.23 12.97
N LYS A 206 14.77 -18.49 13.08
CA LYS A 206 15.93 -18.71 12.21
C LYS A 206 16.53 -20.06 12.59
N LEU A 207 16.55 -21.02 11.67
CA LEU A 207 17.28 -22.28 11.89
C LEU A 207 18.78 -21.97 11.92
N LYS A 208 19.53 -22.60 12.85
CA LYS A 208 21.01 -22.59 12.82
C LYS A 208 21.44 -23.22 11.49
N GLY A 209 21.88 -22.41 10.54
CA GLY A 209 22.33 -22.87 9.21
C GLY A 209 21.88 -22.02 8.01
N ASP A 210 21.05 -21.01 8.19
CA ASP A 210 20.59 -20.08 7.13
C ASP A 210 21.60 -18.94 6.84
N GLU A 211 22.87 -19.12 7.23
CA GLU A 211 23.97 -18.25 6.80
C GLU A 211 24.45 -18.71 5.40
N ARG A 212 23.82 -18.19 4.34
CA ARG A 212 24.36 -18.19 2.97
C ARG A 212 24.00 -16.89 2.26
#